data_2499c1e7d9c80f63112e211f0cc3d8f3
#
_entry.id   2499c1e7d9c80f63112e211f0cc3d8f3
#
_cell.length_a   1.000
_cell.length_b   1.000
_cell.length_c   1.000
_cell.angle_alpha   90.00
_cell.angle_beta   90.00
_cell.angle_gamma   90.00
#
_symmetry.space_group_name_H-M   'P 1'
#
loop_
_entity.id
_entity.type
_entity.pdbx_description
1 polymer ?
#
loop_
_entity_poly.entity_id
_entity_poly.type
_entity_poly.pdbx_seq_one_letter_code
_entity_poly.pdbx_strand_id
1 'polypeptide(L)'
;MSNNRKSSINPSSHWFDSNELFDNLFPDSNSSLMKRHWTPLEVAKKAAEFLAAEKNVRILDIGSGVGKFCLAAANYMPLAFYTGIEQRGNLVEQAIQAKEKVGLKNVKFLHGNFSSVNFKDYDHFYFFNSFYENFSFSENMDNQFEYSKELYEQYTYLMKTKLASKPSGTRLATFHSTEDEIPEDYLVVGTEMKNTLKFWVKI
;
A
#
# COMPACT_ATOMS: atom_id res chain seq x y z
N MET A 1 29.36 6.60 -36.25
CA MET A 1 27.88 6.77 -36.16
C MET A 1 27.45 6.49 -34.75
N SER A 2 27.31 7.52 -33.94
CA SER A 2 26.96 7.42 -32.51
C SER A 2 25.42 7.42 -32.38
N ASN A 3 24.89 6.28 -32.00
CA ASN A 3 23.45 6.14 -31.66
C ASN A 3 23.18 6.81 -30.32
N ASN A 4 22.71 8.05 -30.33
CA ASN A 4 22.07 8.70 -29.21
C ASN A 4 20.70 8.06 -28.99
N ARG A 5 20.64 7.06 -28.11
CA ARG A 5 19.36 6.64 -27.51
C ARG A 5 18.90 7.75 -26.54
N LYS A 6 18.08 8.66 -27.04
CA LYS A 6 17.25 9.50 -26.17
C LYS A 6 16.35 8.57 -25.38
N SER A 7 16.61 8.41 -24.09
CA SER A 7 15.64 7.83 -23.16
C SER A 7 14.42 8.74 -23.18
N SER A 8 13.31 8.24 -23.69
CA SER A 8 12.01 8.92 -23.58
C SER A 8 11.61 8.91 -22.10
N ILE A 9 11.96 9.99 -21.40
CA ILE A 9 11.44 10.25 -20.05
C ILE A 9 9.93 10.39 -20.22
N ASN A 10 9.17 9.49 -19.63
CA ASN A 10 7.72 9.56 -19.60
C ASN A 10 7.34 10.84 -18.82
N PRO A 11 6.62 11.81 -19.41
CA PRO A 11 6.34 13.11 -18.76
C PRO A 11 5.65 13.00 -17.40
N SER A 12 5.05 11.86 -17.10
CA SER A 12 4.37 11.60 -15.82
C SER A 12 5.30 11.12 -14.70
N SER A 13 6.59 10.83 -14.97
CA SER A 13 7.50 10.28 -13.96
C SER A 13 7.91 11.30 -12.89
N HIS A 14 7.84 12.60 -13.17
CA HIS A 14 8.24 13.67 -12.25
C HIS A 14 7.47 13.68 -10.93
N TRP A 15 6.23 13.16 -10.92
CA TRP A 15 5.42 13.06 -9.69
C TRP A 15 6.05 12.17 -8.61
N PHE A 16 6.94 11.28 -9.00
CA PHE A 16 7.60 10.31 -8.12
C PHE A 16 9.03 10.71 -7.73
N ASP A 17 9.46 11.94 -8.08
CA ASP A 17 10.80 12.44 -7.74
C ASP A 17 10.92 12.88 -6.29
N SER A 18 9.82 13.31 -5.66
CA SER A 18 9.77 13.64 -4.24
C SER A 18 8.36 13.46 -3.66
N ASN A 19 8.27 13.29 -2.32
CA ASN A 19 6.98 13.24 -1.64
C ASN A 19 6.16 14.51 -1.87
N GLU A 20 6.81 15.67 -1.89
CA GLU A 20 6.16 16.97 -2.11
C GLU A 20 5.53 17.05 -3.51
N LEU A 21 6.26 16.62 -4.54
CA LEU A 21 5.71 16.57 -5.90
C LEU A 21 4.55 15.59 -6.00
N PHE A 22 4.65 14.42 -5.39
CA PHE A 22 3.55 13.46 -5.34
C PHE A 22 2.32 14.04 -4.65
N ASP A 23 2.50 14.74 -3.53
CA ASP A 23 1.42 15.32 -2.75
C ASP A 23 0.62 16.39 -3.53
N ASN A 24 1.23 17.01 -4.55
CA ASN A 24 0.54 17.94 -5.46
C ASN A 24 -0.44 17.25 -6.43
N LEU A 25 -0.48 15.92 -6.47
CA LEU A 25 -1.57 15.18 -7.14
C LEU A 25 -2.92 15.38 -6.43
N PHE A 26 -2.90 15.77 -5.15
CA PHE A 26 -4.05 15.84 -4.24
C PHE A 26 -4.23 17.26 -3.66
N PRO A 27 -4.61 18.26 -4.49
CA PRO A 27 -4.64 19.67 -4.06
C PRO A 27 -5.64 19.94 -2.93
N ASP A 28 -6.71 19.14 -2.83
CA ASP A 28 -7.77 19.33 -1.83
C ASP A 28 -7.46 18.65 -0.48
N SER A 29 -6.38 17.87 -0.39
CA SER A 29 -5.99 17.17 0.84
C SER A 29 -5.02 18.02 1.70
N ASN A 30 -5.50 19.18 2.17
CA ASN A 30 -4.68 20.15 2.91
C ASN A 30 -4.41 19.80 4.38
N SER A 31 -4.95 18.71 4.92
CA SER A 31 -4.72 18.36 6.31
C SER A 31 -3.38 17.66 6.48
N SER A 32 -2.51 18.23 7.33
CA SER A 32 -1.22 17.63 7.72
C SER A 32 -1.41 16.25 8.38
N LEU A 33 -2.57 16.00 8.99
CA LEU A 33 -2.96 14.71 9.57
C LEU A 33 -3.10 13.63 8.51
N MET A 34 -3.79 13.91 7.40
CA MET A 34 -3.95 12.94 6.30
C MET A 34 -2.60 12.55 5.70
N LYS A 35 -1.67 13.50 5.55
CA LYS A 35 -0.35 13.24 4.97
C LYS A 35 0.56 12.35 5.83
N ARG A 36 0.34 12.31 7.15
CA ARG A 36 1.11 11.42 8.06
C ARG A 36 0.82 9.94 7.83
N HIS A 37 -0.36 9.63 7.30
CA HIS A 37 -0.79 8.26 7.00
C HIS A 37 -0.44 7.82 5.56
N TRP A 38 0.28 8.65 4.80
CA TRP A 38 0.68 8.31 3.45
C TRP A 38 2.05 7.63 3.45
N THR A 39 2.16 6.52 2.75
CA THR A 39 3.43 5.82 2.57
C THR A 39 4.47 6.74 1.93
N PRO A 40 5.63 7.00 2.55
CA PRO A 40 6.71 7.75 1.91
C PRO A 40 7.18 7.05 0.63
N LEU A 41 7.56 7.82 -0.41
CA LEU A 41 7.98 7.23 -1.70
C LEU A 41 9.18 6.28 -1.57
N GLU A 42 10.12 6.57 -0.66
CA GLU A 42 11.25 5.66 -0.41
C GLU A 42 10.78 4.33 0.18
N VAL A 43 9.83 4.35 1.11
CA VAL A 43 9.21 3.14 1.68
C VAL A 43 8.47 2.37 0.59
N ALA A 44 7.66 3.07 -0.23
CA ALA A 44 6.93 2.46 -1.33
C ALA A 44 7.87 1.78 -2.34
N LYS A 45 9.01 2.41 -2.67
CA LYS A 45 10.01 1.86 -3.57
C LYS A 45 10.60 0.56 -3.02
N LYS A 46 11.11 0.59 -1.77
CA LYS A 46 11.73 -0.59 -1.13
C LYS A 46 10.73 -1.74 -0.97
N ALA A 47 9.50 -1.44 -0.56
CA ALA A 47 8.45 -2.45 -0.45
C ALA A 47 8.09 -3.04 -1.83
N ALA A 48 8.00 -2.21 -2.87
CA ALA A 48 7.72 -2.68 -4.23
C ALA A 48 8.85 -3.57 -4.78
N GLU A 49 10.12 -3.20 -4.58
CA GLU A 49 11.29 -4.01 -4.99
C GLU A 49 11.24 -5.41 -4.34
N PHE A 50 10.85 -5.50 -3.07
CA PHE A 50 10.69 -6.78 -2.39
C PHE A 50 9.48 -7.57 -2.88
N LEU A 51 8.31 -6.94 -2.96
CA LEU A 51 7.05 -7.62 -3.30
C LEU A 51 6.98 -8.00 -4.78
N ALA A 52 7.51 -7.18 -5.68
CA ALA A 52 7.48 -7.35 -7.12
C ALA A 52 8.81 -7.88 -7.70
N ALA A 53 9.57 -8.66 -6.93
CA ALA A 53 10.82 -9.26 -7.42
C ALA A 53 10.61 -10.21 -8.60
N GLU A 54 9.38 -10.69 -8.80
CA GLU A 54 8.97 -11.50 -9.94
C GLU A 54 7.98 -10.72 -10.82
N LYS A 55 7.98 -11.02 -12.12
CA LYS A 55 7.05 -10.38 -13.08
C LYS A 55 5.64 -10.93 -12.91
N ASN A 56 4.66 -10.10 -13.26
CA ASN A 56 3.23 -10.45 -13.31
C ASN A 56 2.60 -10.82 -11.96
N VAL A 57 3.29 -10.60 -10.84
CA VAL A 57 2.70 -10.79 -9.51
C VAL A 57 1.62 -9.75 -9.24
N ARG A 58 0.61 -10.16 -8.50
CA ARG A 58 -0.54 -9.33 -8.08
C ARG A 58 -0.37 -8.96 -6.61
N ILE A 59 -0.29 -7.69 -6.32
CA ILE A 59 -0.03 -7.18 -4.99
C ILE A 59 -1.27 -6.44 -4.49
N LEU A 60 -1.71 -6.77 -3.27
CA LEU A 60 -2.81 -6.09 -2.59
C LEU A 60 -2.25 -5.13 -1.53
N ASP A 61 -2.66 -3.87 -1.63
CA ASP A 61 -2.44 -2.82 -0.63
C ASP A 61 -3.70 -2.71 0.25
N ILE A 62 -3.58 -3.04 1.53
CA ILE A 62 -4.70 -3.12 2.47
C ILE A 62 -4.82 -1.80 3.23
N GLY A 63 -5.93 -1.08 3.01
CA GLY A 63 -6.13 0.27 3.51
C GLY A 63 -5.31 1.28 2.68
N SER A 64 -5.51 1.27 1.37
CA SER A 64 -4.64 2.00 0.43
C SER A 64 -4.73 3.52 0.51
N GLY A 65 -5.71 4.08 1.22
CA GLY A 65 -5.93 5.52 1.28
C GLY A 65 -6.06 6.14 -0.11
N VAL A 66 -5.31 7.20 -0.36
CA VAL A 66 -5.23 7.87 -1.69
C VAL A 66 -4.38 7.09 -2.71
N GLY A 67 -3.96 5.86 -2.39
CA GLY A 67 -3.25 4.98 -3.30
C GLY A 67 -1.76 5.25 -3.47
N LYS A 68 -1.12 5.98 -2.57
CA LYS A 68 0.29 6.41 -2.72
C LYS A 68 1.24 5.23 -2.91
N PHE A 69 1.09 4.15 -2.12
CA PHE A 69 1.90 2.95 -2.31
C PHE A 69 1.67 2.35 -3.70
N CYS A 70 0.42 2.06 -4.07
CA CYS A 70 0.10 1.43 -5.36
C CYS A 70 0.64 2.23 -6.55
N LEU A 71 0.45 3.57 -6.54
CA LEU A 71 0.89 4.45 -7.62
C LEU A 71 2.42 4.48 -7.74
N ALA A 72 3.11 4.65 -6.61
CA ALA A 72 4.57 4.67 -6.57
C ALA A 72 5.16 3.30 -6.96
N ALA A 73 4.63 2.23 -6.41
CA ALA A 73 5.05 0.86 -6.71
C ALA A 73 4.88 0.53 -8.20
N ALA A 74 3.76 0.91 -8.81
CA ALA A 74 3.51 0.70 -10.24
C ALA A 74 4.46 1.49 -11.15
N ASN A 75 4.90 2.67 -10.70
CA ASN A 75 5.92 3.44 -11.42
C ASN A 75 7.31 2.80 -11.32
N TYR A 76 7.70 2.34 -10.11
CA TYR A 76 9.02 1.75 -9.89
C TYR A 76 9.15 0.32 -10.41
N MET A 77 8.08 -0.48 -10.30
CA MET A 77 8.04 -1.90 -10.68
C MET A 77 6.88 -2.17 -11.66
N PRO A 78 6.99 -1.70 -12.92
CA PRO A 78 5.87 -1.66 -13.87
C PRO A 78 5.43 -3.03 -14.41
N LEU A 79 6.16 -4.11 -14.10
CA LEU A 79 5.85 -5.46 -14.56
C LEU A 79 4.98 -6.25 -13.56
N ALA A 80 4.55 -5.64 -12.45
CA ALA A 80 3.61 -6.19 -11.49
C ALA A 80 2.26 -5.46 -11.57
N PHE A 81 1.23 -6.02 -10.93
CA PHE A 81 -0.12 -5.47 -10.85
C PHE A 81 -0.44 -5.12 -9.40
N TYR A 82 -0.99 -3.93 -9.19
CA TYR A 82 -1.27 -3.41 -7.85
C TYR A 82 -2.76 -3.15 -7.69
N THR A 83 -3.32 -3.60 -6.58
CA THR A 83 -4.70 -3.30 -6.21
C THR A 83 -4.73 -2.69 -4.83
N GLY A 84 -5.29 -1.50 -4.69
CA GLY A 84 -5.59 -0.89 -3.40
C GLY A 84 -7.03 -1.16 -3.00
N ILE A 85 -7.26 -1.58 -1.75
CA ILE A 85 -8.59 -1.64 -1.14
C ILE A 85 -8.70 -0.58 -0.04
N GLU A 86 -9.72 0.28 -0.12
CA GLU A 86 -9.98 1.36 0.84
C GLU A 86 -11.49 1.49 1.10
N GLN A 87 -11.85 1.64 2.38
CA GLN A 87 -13.24 1.76 2.80
C GLN A 87 -13.83 3.17 2.64
N ARG A 88 -12.99 4.21 2.56
CA ARG A 88 -13.41 5.60 2.37
C ARG A 88 -13.54 5.91 0.89
N GLY A 89 -14.78 6.03 0.40
CA GLY A 89 -15.06 6.27 -1.03
C GLY A 89 -14.40 7.51 -1.60
N ASN A 90 -14.33 8.60 -0.82
CA ASN A 90 -13.66 9.83 -1.22
C ASN A 90 -12.14 9.67 -1.45
N LEU A 91 -11.46 8.80 -0.70
CA LEU A 91 -10.04 8.50 -0.91
C LEU A 91 -9.84 7.62 -2.16
N VAL A 92 -10.76 6.67 -2.39
CA VAL A 92 -10.75 5.85 -3.61
C VAL A 92 -10.93 6.72 -4.86
N GLU A 93 -11.84 7.67 -4.83
CA GLU A 93 -12.04 8.63 -5.95
C GLU A 93 -10.78 9.43 -6.24
N GLN A 94 -10.12 9.97 -5.19
CA GLN A 94 -8.85 10.67 -5.32
C GLN A 94 -7.74 9.77 -5.90
N ALA A 95 -7.66 8.51 -5.45
CA ALA A 95 -6.69 7.55 -5.96
C ALA A 95 -6.90 7.23 -7.45
N ILE A 96 -8.17 7.11 -7.89
CA ILE A 96 -8.52 6.90 -9.30
C ILE A 96 -8.14 8.12 -10.14
N GLN A 97 -8.47 9.34 -9.70
CA GLN A 97 -8.10 10.57 -10.39
C GLN A 97 -6.56 10.72 -10.51
N ALA A 98 -5.83 10.46 -9.43
CA ALA A 98 -4.37 10.48 -9.44
C ALA A 98 -3.79 9.45 -10.42
N LYS A 99 -4.32 8.21 -10.43
CA LYS A 99 -3.95 7.17 -11.39
C LYS A 99 -4.13 7.64 -12.85
N GLU A 100 -5.27 8.25 -13.16
CA GLU A 100 -5.55 8.77 -14.51
C GLU A 100 -4.57 9.87 -14.89
N LYS A 101 -4.32 10.81 -13.97
CA LYS A 101 -3.39 11.94 -14.17
C LYS A 101 -1.95 11.48 -14.43
N VAL A 102 -1.49 10.41 -13.74
CA VAL A 102 -0.15 9.84 -13.96
C VAL A 102 -0.11 8.80 -15.09
N GLY A 103 -1.26 8.36 -15.61
CA GLY A 103 -1.35 7.45 -16.76
C GLY A 103 -0.97 5.99 -16.50
N LEU A 104 -1.02 5.52 -15.25
CA LEU A 104 -0.67 4.15 -14.89
C LEU A 104 -1.79 3.18 -15.22
N LYS A 105 -1.44 2.04 -15.86
CA LYS A 105 -2.42 1.02 -16.32
C LYS A 105 -2.44 -0.23 -15.45
N ASN A 106 -1.39 -0.51 -14.71
CA ASN A 106 -1.20 -1.69 -13.87
C ASN A 106 -1.64 -1.47 -12.42
N VAL A 107 -2.50 -0.48 -12.17
CA VAL A 107 -3.08 -0.17 -10.85
C VAL A 107 -4.60 -0.22 -10.93
N LYS A 108 -5.23 -0.77 -9.88
CA LYS A 108 -6.68 -0.77 -9.66
C LYS A 108 -6.98 -0.35 -8.23
N PHE A 109 -8.06 0.41 -8.03
CA PHE A 109 -8.58 0.75 -6.69
C PHE A 109 -9.98 0.20 -6.51
N LEU A 110 -10.24 -0.37 -5.34
CA LEU A 110 -11.51 -0.95 -4.93
C LEU A 110 -12.05 -0.17 -3.74
N HIS A 111 -13.33 0.22 -3.81
CA HIS A 111 -14.05 0.77 -2.68
C HIS A 111 -14.67 -0.35 -1.88
N GLY A 112 -14.33 -0.46 -0.62
CA GLY A 112 -14.88 -1.45 0.29
C GLY A 112 -13.94 -1.84 1.42
N ASN A 113 -14.42 -2.74 2.28
CA ASN A 113 -13.62 -3.25 3.37
C ASN A 113 -12.78 -4.46 2.91
N PHE A 114 -11.54 -4.57 3.40
CA PHE A 114 -10.64 -5.69 3.05
C PHE A 114 -11.21 -7.05 3.44
N SER A 115 -12.17 -7.10 4.38
CA SER A 115 -12.86 -8.32 4.79
C SER A 115 -13.53 -9.04 3.62
N SER A 116 -14.04 -8.28 2.64
CA SER A 116 -14.72 -8.80 1.44
C SER A 116 -13.75 -9.26 0.34
N VAL A 117 -12.47 -8.95 0.44
CA VAL A 117 -11.48 -9.29 -0.58
C VAL A 117 -11.04 -10.75 -0.46
N ASN A 118 -11.02 -11.46 -1.58
CA ASN A 118 -10.48 -12.80 -1.64
C ASN A 118 -8.95 -12.74 -1.79
N PHE A 119 -8.19 -13.09 -0.74
CA PHE A 119 -6.72 -13.06 -0.77
C PHE A 119 -6.10 -14.07 -1.75
N LYS A 120 -6.84 -15.07 -2.22
CA LYS A 120 -6.38 -16.02 -3.25
C LYS A 120 -6.14 -15.35 -4.61
N ASP A 121 -6.76 -14.19 -4.85
CA ASP A 121 -6.60 -13.44 -6.09
C ASP A 121 -5.29 -12.63 -6.16
N TYR A 122 -4.51 -12.62 -5.08
CA TYR A 122 -3.27 -11.86 -4.94
C TYR A 122 -2.12 -12.77 -4.52
N ASP A 123 -0.91 -12.42 -4.95
CA ASP A 123 0.27 -13.21 -4.67
C ASP A 123 1.01 -12.67 -3.43
N HIS A 124 1.06 -11.33 -3.25
CA HIS A 124 1.76 -10.66 -2.18
C HIS A 124 0.94 -9.48 -1.61
N PHE A 125 1.37 -8.96 -0.45
CA PHE A 125 0.58 -7.97 0.30
C PHE A 125 1.46 -6.83 0.82
N TYR A 126 0.87 -5.62 0.84
CA TYR A 126 1.39 -4.46 1.55
C TYR A 126 0.39 -4.02 2.62
N PHE A 127 0.91 -3.62 3.79
CA PHE A 127 0.10 -3.18 4.91
C PHE A 127 0.80 -2.05 5.68
N PHE A 128 0.15 -0.90 5.77
CA PHE A 128 0.63 0.23 6.57
C PHE A 128 -0.34 0.52 7.70
N ASN A 129 -0.21 -0.18 8.82
CA ASN A 129 -0.89 0.09 10.10
C ASN A 129 -2.37 0.54 10.01
N SER A 130 -3.10 0.06 9.00
CA SER A 130 -4.44 0.57 8.65
C SER A 130 -5.49 0.31 9.73
N PHE A 131 -5.20 -0.53 10.73
CA PHE A 131 -6.13 -0.83 11.82
C PHE A 131 -5.87 0.00 13.08
N TYR A 132 -4.72 0.67 13.20
CA TYR A 132 -4.35 1.46 14.37
C TYR A 132 -5.26 2.67 14.59
N GLU A 133 -5.92 3.14 13.55
CA GLU A 133 -6.95 4.18 13.66
C GLU A 133 -8.08 3.78 14.61
N ASN A 134 -8.35 2.46 14.75
CA ASN A 134 -9.34 1.95 15.70
C ASN A 134 -8.87 2.00 17.16
N PHE A 135 -7.59 2.29 17.42
CA PHE A 135 -7.00 2.29 18.76
C PHE A 135 -6.81 3.68 19.36
N SER A 136 -6.69 4.72 18.54
CA SER A 136 -6.37 6.08 18.99
C SER A 136 -7.57 7.01 18.90
N PHE A 137 -8.20 7.28 20.03
CA PHE A 137 -9.31 8.25 20.14
C PHE A 137 -8.91 9.71 19.85
N SER A 138 -7.62 10.03 19.75
CA SER A 138 -7.13 11.41 19.65
C SER A 138 -6.70 11.84 18.24
N GLU A 139 -6.57 10.93 17.28
CA GLU A 139 -6.03 11.21 15.94
C GLU A 139 -6.83 10.54 14.81
N ASN A 140 -8.15 10.34 14.97
CA ASN A 140 -8.99 9.77 13.91
C ASN A 140 -8.98 10.67 12.67
N MET A 141 -8.80 10.09 11.49
CA MET A 141 -8.78 10.83 10.22
C MET A 141 -10.13 11.46 9.89
N ASP A 142 -11.24 10.87 10.37
CA ASP A 142 -12.58 11.42 10.26
C ASP A 142 -13.55 10.75 11.24
N ASN A 143 -14.79 11.27 11.33
CA ASN A 143 -15.88 10.74 12.18
C ASN A 143 -16.85 9.84 11.38
N GLN A 144 -16.47 9.33 10.20
CA GLN A 144 -17.38 8.56 9.35
C GLN A 144 -17.47 7.08 9.75
N PHE A 145 -16.50 6.59 10.54
CA PHE A 145 -16.43 5.20 10.96
C PHE A 145 -16.41 5.07 12.47
N GLU A 146 -17.03 4.00 12.95
CA GLU A 146 -17.01 3.64 14.36
C GLU A 146 -15.67 2.96 14.67
N TYR A 147 -14.89 3.56 15.57
CA TYR A 147 -13.59 3.05 16.00
C TYR A 147 -13.76 2.39 17.36
N SER A 148 -13.42 1.11 17.47
CA SER A 148 -13.46 0.39 18.72
C SER A 148 -12.34 -0.63 18.84
N LYS A 149 -11.99 -0.99 20.08
CA LYS A 149 -11.03 -2.05 20.36
C LYS A 149 -11.51 -3.39 19.79
N GLU A 150 -12.79 -3.65 19.87
CA GLU A 150 -13.43 -4.87 19.35
C GLU A 150 -13.27 -4.95 17.83
N LEU A 151 -13.41 -3.84 17.12
CA LEU A 151 -13.22 -3.78 15.68
C LEU A 151 -11.74 -3.99 15.29
N TYR A 152 -10.81 -3.43 16.04
CA TYR A 152 -9.39 -3.68 15.88
C TYR A 152 -9.07 -5.18 16.03
N GLU A 153 -9.55 -5.81 17.10
CA GLU A 153 -9.34 -7.24 17.37
C GLU A 153 -9.94 -8.13 16.27
N GLN A 154 -11.13 -7.78 15.77
CA GLN A 154 -11.78 -8.48 14.67
C GLN A 154 -10.97 -8.37 13.37
N TYR A 155 -10.49 -7.20 13.02
CA TYR A 155 -9.70 -6.98 11.81
C TYR A 155 -8.33 -7.66 11.89
N THR A 156 -7.67 -7.58 13.03
CA THR A 156 -6.42 -8.28 13.32
C THR A 156 -6.59 -9.80 13.15
N TYR A 157 -7.63 -10.37 13.76
CA TYR A 157 -7.93 -11.80 13.63
C TYR A 157 -8.22 -12.20 12.17
N LEU A 158 -9.03 -11.40 11.47
CA LEU A 158 -9.37 -11.67 10.07
C LEU A 158 -8.16 -11.58 9.15
N MET A 159 -7.32 -10.57 9.33
CA MET A 159 -6.07 -10.40 8.59
C MET A 159 -5.16 -11.60 8.77
N LYS A 160 -4.92 -11.98 10.04
CA LYS A 160 -4.13 -13.16 10.43
C LYS A 160 -4.67 -14.43 9.76
N THR A 161 -5.98 -14.65 9.82
CA THR A 161 -6.63 -15.82 9.20
C THR A 161 -6.45 -15.85 7.68
N LYS A 162 -6.66 -14.71 7.00
CA LYS A 162 -6.52 -14.61 5.54
C LYS A 162 -5.06 -14.83 5.09
N LEU A 163 -4.08 -14.25 5.79
CA LEU A 163 -2.66 -14.45 5.52
C LEU A 163 -2.22 -15.90 5.79
N ALA A 164 -2.69 -16.51 6.89
CA ALA A 164 -2.39 -17.92 7.21
C ALA A 164 -2.85 -18.89 6.11
N SER A 165 -3.91 -18.54 5.36
CA SER A 165 -4.40 -19.35 4.24
C SER A 165 -3.55 -19.28 2.96
N LYS A 166 -2.53 -18.41 2.92
CA LYS A 166 -1.67 -18.24 1.75
C LYS A 166 -0.63 -19.36 1.65
N PRO A 167 -0.12 -19.67 0.44
CA PRO A 167 0.94 -20.65 0.28
C PRO A 167 2.28 -20.14 0.80
N SER A 168 3.21 -21.07 1.13
CA SER A 168 4.62 -20.78 1.35
C SER A 168 5.20 -19.93 0.21
N GLY A 169 6.13 -19.03 0.55
CA GLY A 169 6.72 -18.07 -0.39
C GLY A 169 5.90 -16.79 -0.58
N THR A 170 4.67 -16.69 -0.02
CA THR A 170 3.93 -15.43 -0.01
C THR A 170 4.73 -14.36 0.72
N ARG A 171 4.91 -13.19 0.08
CA ARG A 171 5.61 -12.04 0.67
C ARG A 171 4.62 -11.03 1.23
N LEU A 172 5.00 -10.42 2.35
CA LEU A 172 4.28 -9.33 2.97
C LEU A 172 5.29 -8.24 3.33
N ALA A 173 4.97 -7.00 3.01
CA ALA A 173 5.72 -5.84 3.51
C ALA A 173 4.81 -5.03 4.43
N THR A 174 5.29 -4.75 5.66
CA THR A 174 4.55 -3.95 6.65
C THR A 174 5.32 -2.69 7.00
N PHE A 175 4.59 -1.58 7.15
CA PHE A 175 5.14 -0.33 7.62
C PHE A 175 4.40 0.14 8.86
N HIS A 176 5.12 0.39 9.98
CA HIS A 176 4.57 0.74 11.29
C HIS A 176 3.52 -0.23 11.85
N SER A 177 3.56 -1.51 11.50
CA SER A 177 2.67 -2.55 12.05
C SER A 177 3.09 -2.95 13.47
N THR A 178 2.10 -3.29 14.31
CA THR A 178 2.31 -3.88 15.64
C THR A 178 2.72 -5.36 15.59
N GLU A 179 2.57 -6.01 14.43
CA GLU A 179 2.84 -7.42 14.17
C GLU A 179 1.75 -8.40 14.66
N ASP A 180 0.79 -7.93 15.43
CA ASP A 180 -0.32 -8.76 15.91
C ASP A 180 -1.18 -9.33 14.78
N GLU A 181 -1.19 -8.63 13.62
CA GLU A 181 -1.89 -9.01 12.40
C GLU A 181 -1.18 -10.12 11.61
N ILE A 182 0.09 -10.44 11.96
CA ILE A 182 0.93 -11.33 11.18
C ILE A 182 0.88 -12.74 11.76
N PRO A 183 0.61 -13.79 10.95
CA PRO A 183 0.68 -15.17 11.40
C PRO A 183 2.10 -15.60 11.78
N GLU A 184 2.24 -16.56 12.70
CA GLU A 184 3.53 -17.06 13.19
C GLU A 184 4.37 -17.77 12.12
N ASP A 185 3.74 -18.22 11.04
CA ASP A 185 4.40 -18.86 9.89
C ASP A 185 4.91 -17.84 8.85
N TYR A 186 4.94 -16.53 9.19
CA TYR A 186 5.64 -15.51 8.44
C TYR A 186 6.93 -15.10 9.18
N LEU A 187 8.08 -15.29 8.53
CA LEU A 187 9.38 -14.91 9.10
C LEU A 187 9.85 -13.57 8.53
N VAL A 188 10.40 -12.73 9.41
CA VAL A 188 11.09 -11.49 9.00
C VAL A 188 12.36 -11.86 8.27
N VAL A 189 12.48 -11.49 7.00
CA VAL A 189 13.66 -11.71 6.15
C VAL A 189 14.48 -10.44 5.93
N GLY A 190 14.00 -9.29 6.36
CA GLY A 190 14.69 -8.01 6.29
C GLY A 190 13.92 -6.89 6.97
N THR A 191 14.66 -5.85 7.35
CA THR A 191 14.09 -4.62 7.93
C THR A 191 14.79 -3.39 7.38
N GLU A 192 14.05 -2.31 7.25
CA GLU A 192 14.51 -1.01 6.76
C GLU A 192 13.89 0.13 7.59
N MET A 193 14.26 1.38 7.29
CA MET A 193 13.68 2.57 7.94
C MET A 193 13.69 2.48 9.47
N LYS A 194 14.84 2.15 10.06
CA LYS A 194 14.99 1.96 11.53
C LYS A 194 14.02 0.92 12.10
N ASN A 195 13.85 -0.20 11.38
CA ASN A 195 12.97 -1.32 11.72
C ASN A 195 11.46 -1.03 11.62
N THR A 196 11.03 0.09 11.04
CA THR A 196 9.61 0.37 10.85
C THR A 196 9.04 -0.23 9.56
N LEU A 197 9.89 -0.48 8.56
CA LEU A 197 9.54 -1.26 7.37
C LEU A 197 10.09 -2.67 7.53
N LYS A 198 9.21 -3.68 7.52
CA LYS A 198 9.60 -5.09 7.66
C LYS A 198 9.16 -5.90 6.45
N PHE A 199 10.02 -6.82 6.07
CA PHE A 199 9.80 -7.75 4.97
C PHE A 199 9.62 -9.15 5.53
N TRP A 200 8.53 -9.81 5.15
CA TRP A 200 8.13 -11.11 5.65
C TRP A 200 7.97 -12.09 4.50
N VAL A 201 8.33 -13.33 4.75
CA VAL A 201 8.07 -14.47 3.84
C VAL A 201 7.38 -15.58 4.64
N LYS A 202 6.29 -16.09 4.09
CA LYS A 202 5.61 -17.25 4.63
C LYS A 202 6.44 -18.52 4.40
N ILE A 203 6.64 -19.32 5.45
CA ILE A 203 7.35 -20.60 5.42
C ILE A 203 6.42 -21.79 5.23
#